data_575472b5801e8ec018ed016677844e2c
#
_entry.id   575472b5801e8ec018ed016677844e2c
#
_cell.length_a   1.000
_cell.length_b   1.000
_cell.length_c   1.000
_cell.angle_alpha   90.00
_cell.angle_beta   90.00
_cell.angle_gamma   90.00
#
_symmetry.space_group_name_H-M   'P 1'
#
loop_
_entity.id
_entity.type
_entity.pdbx_description
1 polymer ?
#
loop_
_entity_poly.entity_id
_entity_poly.type
_entity_poly.pdbx_seq_one_letter_code
_entity_poly.pdbx_strand_id
1 'polypeptide(L)'
;MTGDGVNDSIALKKADVSFAMGSGTEVAKEASDIVITDDNILSISKAILYGRTIFKNIRKFIIFQLTINLAATSLALIGPFIGVPSPITVIQMLWINMVMDTLAGLAFSYEVPKKEYMMEVPKKRDESIINRYMLNEIVVSSIYLLGVSILFLKLPIIGNMFVNKEHFMTAF
;
A
#
# COMPACT_ATOMS: atom_id res chain seq x y z
N MET A 1 -15.71 -15.56 13.69
CA MET A 1 -16.43 -16.29 14.77
C MET A 1 -15.99 -15.74 16.12
N THR A 2 -16.87 -15.74 17.14
CA THR A 2 -16.52 -15.41 18.53
C THR A 2 -16.80 -16.60 19.43
N GLY A 3 -15.97 -16.82 20.46
CA GLY A 3 -16.13 -17.89 21.44
C GLY A 3 -15.38 -17.57 22.73
N ASP A 4 -15.77 -18.23 23.83
CA ASP A 4 -15.18 -18.04 25.16
C ASP A 4 -14.87 -19.36 25.89
N GLY A 5 -15.40 -20.47 25.39
CA GLY A 5 -15.32 -21.80 26.02
C GLY A 5 -14.42 -22.78 25.27
N VAL A 6 -14.09 -23.87 25.97
CA VAL A 6 -13.34 -24.99 25.39
C VAL A 6 -14.10 -25.63 24.22
N ASN A 7 -15.44 -25.63 24.26
CA ASN A 7 -16.30 -26.17 23.21
C ASN A 7 -16.20 -25.40 21.90
N ASP A 8 -15.79 -24.13 21.95
CA ASP A 8 -15.66 -23.25 20.78
C ASP A 8 -14.33 -23.42 20.06
N SER A 9 -13.34 -24.04 20.69
CA SER A 9 -11.95 -24.08 20.21
C SER A 9 -11.80 -24.63 18.78
N ILE A 10 -12.54 -25.71 18.46
CA ILE A 10 -12.51 -26.33 17.12
C ILE A 10 -13.11 -25.38 16.08
N ALA A 11 -14.20 -24.71 16.42
CA ALA A 11 -14.88 -23.78 15.53
C ALA A 11 -14.08 -22.48 15.35
N LEU A 12 -13.41 -22.00 16.41
CA LEU A 12 -12.48 -20.85 16.34
C LEU A 12 -11.32 -21.14 15.39
N LYS A 13 -10.68 -22.31 15.51
CA LYS A 13 -9.59 -22.73 14.60
C LYS A 13 -10.02 -22.87 13.13
N LYS A 14 -11.29 -23.19 12.88
CA LYS A 14 -11.82 -23.39 11.52
C LYS A 14 -12.35 -22.10 10.89
N ALA A 15 -12.58 -21.06 11.67
CA ALA A 15 -13.06 -19.78 11.18
C ALA A 15 -11.99 -19.05 10.35
N ASP A 16 -12.42 -18.23 9.39
CA ASP A 16 -11.50 -17.38 8.62
C ASP A 16 -10.86 -16.30 9.48
N VAL A 17 -11.61 -15.76 10.45
CA VAL A 17 -11.14 -14.88 11.52
C VAL A 17 -11.90 -15.22 12.79
N SER A 18 -11.17 -15.41 13.86
CA SER A 18 -11.72 -15.80 15.15
C SER A 18 -11.33 -14.83 16.27
N PHE A 19 -12.29 -14.62 17.18
CA PHE A 19 -12.14 -13.76 18.34
C PHE A 19 -12.45 -14.55 19.59
N ALA A 20 -11.57 -14.52 20.59
CA ALA A 20 -11.87 -14.99 21.95
C ALA A 20 -12.11 -13.80 22.87
N MET A 21 -12.97 -14.01 23.86
CA MET A 21 -13.17 -13.04 24.93
C MET A 21 -12.01 -13.10 25.95
N GLY A 22 -11.64 -11.97 26.52
CA GLY A 22 -10.58 -11.89 27.52
C GLY A 22 -10.86 -12.70 28.79
N SER A 23 -12.14 -12.78 29.17
CA SER A 23 -12.63 -13.63 30.27
C SER A 23 -12.76 -15.12 29.88
N GLY A 24 -12.58 -15.46 28.59
CA GLY A 24 -12.70 -16.84 28.11
C GLY A 24 -11.57 -17.74 28.59
N THR A 25 -11.75 -19.05 28.35
CA THR A 25 -10.76 -20.07 28.71
C THR A 25 -9.46 -19.90 27.90
N GLU A 26 -8.32 -20.30 28.47
CA GLU A 26 -7.03 -20.26 27.77
C GLU A 26 -7.07 -21.08 26.47
N VAL A 27 -7.81 -22.21 26.46
CA VAL A 27 -7.97 -23.02 25.23
C VAL A 27 -8.69 -22.26 24.12
N ALA A 28 -9.70 -21.43 24.45
CA ALA A 28 -10.38 -20.60 23.48
C ALA A 28 -9.46 -19.48 22.97
N LYS A 29 -8.68 -18.86 23.86
CA LYS A 29 -7.70 -17.81 23.51
C LYS A 29 -6.61 -18.35 22.59
N GLU A 30 -6.03 -19.49 22.89
CA GLU A 30 -5.02 -20.17 22.06
C GLU A 30 -5.57 -20.62 20.70
N ALA A 31 -6.87 -20.91 20.62
CA ALA A 31 -7.53 -21.30 19.38
C ALA A 31 -7.94 -20.13 18.50
N SER A 32 -7.94 -18.91 19.03
CA SER A 32 -8.40 -17.70 18.32
C SER A 32 -7.26 -16.91 17.70
N ASP A 33 -7.57 -16.11 16.65
CA ASP A 33 -6.62 -15.19 16.02
C ASP A 33 -6.44 -13.90 16.84
N ILE A 34 -7.50 -13.45 17.52
CA ILE A 34 -7.55 -12.18 18.26
C ILE A 34 -8.25 -12.37 19.59
N VAL A 35 -7.67 -11.84 20.67
CA VAL A 35 -8.27 -11.81 22.00
C VAL A 35 -8.80 -10.42 22.32
N ILE A 36 -10.08 -10.32 22.70
CA ILE A 36 -10.75 -9.07 23.09
C ILE A 36 -10.66 -8.90 24.60
N THR A 37 -9.71 -8.13 25.06
CA THR A 37 -9.36 -8.00 26.49
C THR A 37 -10.40 -7.27 27.34
N ASP A 38 -11.25 -6.44 26.72
CA ASP A 38 -12.31 -5.68 27.38
C ASP A 38 -13.70 -6.36 27.33
N ASP A 39 -13.78 -7.58 26.79
CA ASP A 39 -14.99 -8.37 26.61
C ASP A 39 -16.16 -7.62 25.94
N ASN A 40 -15.84 -6.64 25.12
CA ASN A 40 -16.82 -5.75 24.52
C ASN A 40 -17.01 -6.05 23.02
N ILE A 41 -18.25 -6.38 22.62
CA ILE A 41 -18.64 -6.61 21.22
C ILE A 41 -18.35 -5.40 20.33
N LEU A 42 -18.44 -4.18 20.88
CA LEU A 42 -18.10 -2.97 20.12
C LEU A 42 -16.62 -2.91 19.73
N SER A 43 -15.74 -3.51 20.52
CA SER A 43 -14.31 -3.61 20.21
C SER A 43 -14.05 -4.58 19.07
N ILE A 44 -14.84 -5.65 18.93
CA ILE A 44 -14.83 -6.53 17.74
C ILE A 44 -15.20 -5.73 16.49
N SER A 45 -16.28 -4.95 16.55
CA SER A 45 -16.71 -4.12 15.43
C SER A 45 -15.64 -3.09 15.03
N LYS A 46 -14.97 -2.46 15.99
CA LYS A 46 -13.84 -1.55 15.75
C LYS A 46 -12.66 -2.30 15.12
N ALA A 47 -12.30 -3.48 15.64
CA ALA A 47 -11.22 -4.29 15.10
C ALA A 47 -11.45 -4.65 13.63
N ILE A 48 -12.68 -5.02 13.26
CA ILE A 48 -13.06 -5.28 11.87
C ILE A 48 -12.92 -4.00 11.02
N LEU A 49 -13.41 -2.87 11.51
CA LEU A 49 -13.31 -1.60 10.79
C LEU A 49 -11.85 -1.19 10.54
N TYR A 50 -11.00 -1.28 11.56
CA TYR A 50 -9.57 -0.99 11.45
C TYR A 50 -8.86 -1.97 10.53
N GLY A 51 -9.15 -3.27 10.63
CA GLY A 51 -8.58 -4.29 9.74
C GLY A 51 -8.91 -4.03 8.26
N ARG A 52 -10.17 -3.66 7.97
CA ARG A 52 -10.58 -3.28 6.61
C ARG A 52 -9.89 -2.00 6.13
N THR A 53 -9.69 -1.04 7.01
CA THR A 53 -8.97 0.22 6.70
C THR A 53 -7.51 -0.07 6.37
N ILE A 54 -6.83 -0.85 7.22
CA ILE A 54 -5.43 -1.25 7.01
C ILE A 54 -5.28 -1.96 5.67
N PHE A 55 -6.15 -2.91 5.34
CA PHE A 55 -6.10 -3.62 4.06
C PHE A 55 -6.21 -2.66 2.87
N LYS A 56 -7.11 -1.67 2.93
CA LYS A 56 -7.25 -0.65 1.88
C LYS A 56 -6.01 0.24 1.78
N ASN A 57 -5.45 0.63 2.90
CA ASN A 57 -4.25 1.47 2.95
C ASN A 57 -3.04 0.73 2.36
N ILE A 58 -2.89 -0.56 2.68
CA ILE A 58 -1.87 -1.43 2.05
C ILE A 58 -2.05 -1.46 0.53
N ARG A 59 -3.28 -1.63 0.02
CA ARG A 59 -3.53 -1.64 -1.43
C ARG A 59 -3.17 -0.31 -2.09
N LYS A 60 -3.54 0.83 -1.48
CA LYS A 60 -3.16 2.16 -1.97
C LYS A 60 -1.64 2.35 -2.00
N PHE A 61 -0.97 1.94 -0.93
CA PHE A 61 0.49 1.99 -0.85
C PHE A 61 1.15 1.15 -1.94
N ILE A 62 0.67 -0.08 -2.19
CA ILE A 62 1.18 -0.95 -3.26
C ILE A 62 1.00 -0.32 -4.63
N ILE A 63 -0.18 0.25 -4.94
CA ILE A 63 -0.43 0.94 -6.21
C ILE A 63 0.56 2.08 -6.39
N PHE A 64 0.71 2.93 -5.39
CA PHE A 64 1.62 4.07 -5.39
C PHE A 64 3.07 3.61 -5.64
N GLN A 65 3.56 2.66 -4.85
CA GLN A 65 4.92 2.15 -4.91
C GLN A 65 5.24 1.50 -6.26
N LEU A 66 4.37 0.62 -6.75
CA LEU A 66 4.58 -0.05 -8.03
C LEU A 66 4.50 0.93 -9.20
N THR A 67 3.63 1.93 -9.15
CA THR A 67 3.52 2.96 -10.18
C THR A 67 4.82 3.73 -10.34
N ILE A 68 5.40 4.20 -9.23
CA ILE A 68 6.62 4.99 -9.27
C ILE A 68 7.82 4.14 -9.69
N ASN A 69 7.95 2.93 -9.14
CA ASN A 69 9.04 2.04 -9.50
C ASN A 69 8.98 1.62 -10.98
N LEU A 70 7.79 1.35 -11.51
CA LEU A 70 7.61 1.03 -12.92
C LEU A 70 7.95 2.22 -13.83
N ALA A 71 7.51 3.42 -13.46
CA ALA A 71 7.82 4.64 -14.21
C ALA A 71 9.34 4.94 -14.19
N ALA A 72 9.98 4.88 -13.02
CA ALA A 72 11.41 5.14 -12.87
C ALA A 72 12.27 4.12 -13.62
N THR A 73 11.93 2.83 -13.53
CA THR A 73 12.63 1.76 -14.27
C THR A 73 12.45 1.93 -15.77
N SER A 74 11.24 2.23 -16.23
CA SER A 74 10.96 2.50 -17.65
C SER A 74 11.74 3.71 -18.16
N LEU A 75 11.82 4.78 -17.38
CA LEU A 75 12.59 5.96 -17.73
C LEU A 75 14.09 5.66 -17.79
N ALA A 76 14.64 4.88 -16.87
CA ALA A 76 16.04 4.46 -16.88
C ALA A 76 16.37 3.63 -18.13
N LEU A 77 15.45 2.77 -18.57
CA LEU A 77 15.61 1.96 -19.78
C LEU A 77 15.47 2.78 -21.07
N ILE A 78 14.49 3.66 -21.14
CA ILE A 78 14.17 4.43 -22.35
C ILE A 78 15.09 5.66 -22.50
N GLY A 79 15.56 6.22 -21.40
CA GLY A 79 16.38 7.43 -21.37
C GLY A 79 17.53 7.46 -22.37
N PRO A 80 18.40 6.44 -22.42
CA PRO A 80 19.50 6.40 -23.38
C PRO A 80 19.05 6.49 -24.85
N PHE A 81 17.92 5.87 -25.21
CA PHE A 81 17.39 5.87 -26.57
C PHE A 81 16.83 7.24 -27.00
N ILE A 82 16.37 8.02 -26.03
CA ILE A 82 15.86 9.39 -26.30
C ILE A 82 16.93 10.48 -26.17
N GLY A 83 18.21 10.10 -25.97
CA GLY A 83 19.34 11.03 -25.87
C GLY A 83 19.57 11.61 -24.47
N VAL A 84 19.06 10.96 -23.44
CA VAL A 84 19.32 11.25 -22.02
C VAL A 84 20.04 10.05 -21.39
N PRO A 85 21.38 10.03 -21.39
CA PRO A 85 22.15 8.80 -21.07
C PRO A 85 21.96 8.29 -19.63
N SER A 86 21.64 9.15 -18.68
CA SER A 86 21.38 8.78 -17.29
C SER A 86 20.31 9.69 -16.71
N PRO A 87 19.03 9.44 -16.98
CA PRO A 87 17.95 10.30 -16.47
C PRO A 87 17.83 10.19 -14.93
N ILE A 88 18.10 9.01 -14.40
CA ILE A 88 18.10 8.74 -12.94
C ILE A 88 19.30 7.83 -12.64
N THR A 89 20.08 8.19 -11.63
CA THR A 89 21.17 7.35 -11.13
C THR A 89 20.65 6.32 -10.12
N VAL A 90 21.39 5.21 -9.95
CA VAL A 90 21.03 4.17 -8.97
C VAL A 90 20.94 4.75 -7.55
N ILE A 91 21.83 5.67 -7.19
CA ILE A 91 21.83 6.32 -5.88
C ILE A 91 20.58 7.18 -5.68
N GLN A 92 20.18 7.95 -6.70
CA GLN A 92 18.94 8.73 -6.67
C GLN A 92 17.71 7.82 -6.54
N MET A 93 17.67 6.71 -7.26
CA MET A 93 16.57 5.74 -7.18
C MET A 93 16.46 5.12 -5.78
N LEU A 94 17.58 4.74 -5.18
CA LEU A 94 17.62 4.23 -3.79
C LEU A 94 17.17 5.29 -2.79
N TRP A 95 17.61 6.53 -2.96
CA TRP A 95 17.23 7.64 -2.08
C TRP A 95 15.74 7.94 -2.19
N ILE A 96 15.21 8.05 -3.40
CA ILE A 96 13.78 8.26 -3.64
C ILE A 96 12.95 7.15 -2.99
N ASN A 97 13.30 5.88 -3.21
CA ASN A 97 12.59 4.76 -2.62
C ASN A 97 12.62 4.83 -1.09
N MET A 98 13.79 5.07 -0.47
CA MET A 98 13.91 5.14 0.98
C MET A 98 13.06 6.27 1.60
N VAL A 99 13.11 7.47 1.02
CA VAL A 99 12.35 8.62 1.51
C VAL A 99 10.86 8.44 1.24
N MET A 100 10.50 8.00 0.03
CA MET A 100 9.11 7.78 -0.34
C MET A 100 8.45 6.66 0.47
N ASP A 101 9.12 5.53 0.65
CA ASP A 101 8.58 4.41 1.42
C ASP A 101 8.28 4.83 2.86
N THR A 102 9.17 5.60 3.46
CA THR A 102 8.98 6.10 4.82
C THR A 102 7.83 7.11 4.89
N LEU A 103 7.84 8.14 4.05
CA LEU A 103 6.84 9.22 4.11
C LEU A 103 5.47 8.76 3.63
N ALA A 104 5.41 7.99 2.54
CA ALA A 104 4.16 7.46 2.03
C ALA A 104 3.57 6.40 2.98
N GLY A 105 4.41 5.53 3.54
CA GLY A 105 3.98 4.56 4.55
C GLY A 105 3.34 5.25 5.76
N LEU A 106 3.97 6.32 6.27
CA LEU A 106 3.39 7.15 7.33
C LEU A 106 2.06 7.78 6.88
N ALA A 107 2.02 8.43 5.73
CA ALA A 107 0.82 9.11 5.23
C ALA A 107 -0.37 8.15 5.10
N PHE A 108 -0.17 6.97 4.52
CA PHE A 108 -1.23 5.96 4.39
C PHE A 108 -1.61 5.33 5.73
N SER A 109 -0.69 5.23 6.71
CA SER A 109 -1.00 4.68 8.03
C SER A 109 -1.91 5.58 8.86
N TYR A 110 -1.89 6.89 8.64
CA TYR A 110 -2.73 7.86 9.33
C TYR A 110 -4.12 8.06 8.72
N GLU A 111 -4.47 7.31 7.67
CA GLU A 111 -5.80 7.44 7.06
C GLU A 111 -6.89 6.99 8.02
N VAL A 112 -7.86 7.88 8.26
CA VAL A 112 -8.95 7.66 9.22
C VAL A 112 -9.91 6.57 8.72
N PRO A 113 -10.33 5.63 9.59
CA PRO A 113 -11.31 4.61 9.25
C PRO A 113 -12.65 5.21 8.82
N LYS A 114 -13.16 4.78 7.65
CA LYS A 114 -14.46 5.22 7.14
C LYS A 114 -15.53 4.19 7.46
N LYS A 115 -16.66 4.62 8.02
CA LYS A 115 -17.80 3.73 8.34
C LYS A 115 -18.33 2.98 7.12
N GLU A 116 -18.18 3.54 5.92
CA GLU A 116 -18.57 2.91 4.65
C GLU A 116 -17.88 1.55 4.43
N TYR A 117 -16.68 1.36 4.96
CA TYR A 117 -15.94 0.10 4.83
C TYR A 117 -16.64 -1.08 5.54
N MET A 118 -17.50 -0.79 6.51
CA MET A 118 -18.30 -1.83 7.17
C MET A 118 -19.42 -2.36 6.30
N MET A 119 -19.86 -1.58 5.29
CA MET A 119 -20.93 -1.98 4.37
C MET A 119 -20.42 -2.84 3.19
N GLU A 120 -19.10 -2.94 3.04
CA GLU A 120 -18.52 -3.73 1.96
C GLU A 120 -18.60 -5.24 2.26
N VAL A 121 -18.74 -6.02 1.19
CA VAL A 121 -18.72 -7.49 1.28
C VAL A 121 -17.37 -7.95 1.83
N PRO A 122 -17.35 -8.94 2.74
CA PRO A 122 -16.11 -9.52 3.25
C PRO A 122 -15.22 -10.04 2.12
N LYS A 123 -13.93 -9.84 2.25
CA LYS A 123 -12.93 -10.35 1.30
C LYS A 123 -12.74 -11.84 1.50
N LYS A 124 -12.56 -12.58 0.40
CA LYS A 124 -12.22 -14.01 0.47
C LYS A 124 -10.76 -14.16 0.90
N ARG A 125 -10.46 -15.27 1.61
CA ARG A 125 -9.11 -15.54 2.12
C ARG A 125 -8.06 -15.68 1.01
N ASP A 126 -8.46 -16.21 -0.12
CA ASP A 126 -7.66 -16.45 -1.33
C ASP A 126 -7.76 -15.32 -2.37
N GLU A 127 -8.42 -14.19 -2.03
CA GLU A 127 -8.46 -13.03 -2.91
C GLU A 127 -7.08 -12.39 -3.02
N SER A 128 -6.57 -12.27 -4.24
CA SER A 128 -5.30 -11.59 -4.49
C SER A 128 -5.32 -10.14 -4.00
N ILE A 129 -4.25 -9.70 -3.36
CA ILE A 129 -4.09 -8.30 -2.95
C ILE A 129 -4.13 -7.39 -4.18
N ILE A 130 -3.48 -7.81 -5.27
CA ILE A 130 -3.47 -7.08 -6.54
C ILE A 130 -4.53 -7.70 -7.46
N ASN A 131 -5.50 -6.90 -7.85
CA ASN A 131 -6.52 -7.28 -8.84
C ASN A 131 -6.21 -6.65 -10.21
N ARG A 132 -6.95 -7.08 -11.26
CA ARG A 132 -6.76 -6.54 -12.62
C ARG A 132 -7.00 -5.04 -12.73
N TYR A 133 -7.91 -4.51 -11.93
CA TYR A 133 -8.19 -3.08 -11.90
C TYR A 133 -6.98 -2.30 -11.39
N MET A 134 -6.37 -2.75 -10.28
CA MET A 134 -5.15 -2.16 -9.74
C MET A 134 -3.98 -2.24 -10.73
N LEU A 135 -3.83 -3.37 -11.45
CA LEU A 135 -2.80 -3.50 -12.49
C LEU A 135 -2.99 -2.47 -13.60
N ASN A 136 -4.21 -2.30 -14.09
CA ASN A 136 -4.51 -1.27 -15.10
C ASN A 136 -4.19 0.13 -14.58
N GLU A 137 -4.56 0.45 -13.34
CA GLU A 137 -4.28 1.73 -12.71
C GLU A 137 -2.76 1.98 -12.61
N ILE A 138 -1.99 0.98 -12.16
CA ILE A 138 -0.52 1.04 -12.09
C ILE A 138 0.07 1.31 -13.46
N VAL A 139 -0.33 0.56 -14.49
CA VAL A 139 0.24 0.68 -15.84
C VAL A 139 -0.11 2.05 -16.45
N VAL A 140 -1.37 2.47 -16.40
CA VAL A 140 -1.81 3.75 -16.96
C VAL A 140 -1.12 4.92 -16.25
N SER A 141 -1.07 4.90 -14.93
CA SER A 141 -0.41 5.95 -14.16
C SER A 141 1.11 5.98 -14.38
N SER A 142 1.75 4.81 -14.53
CA SER A 142 3.18 4.72 -14.86
C SER A 142 3.49 5.28 -16.24
N ILE A 143 2.66 5.00 -17.25
CA ILE A 143 2.80 5.57 -18.60
C ILE A 143 2.62 7.09 -18.56
N TYR A 144 1.64 7.57 -17.82
CA TYR A 144 1.43 9.01 -17.64
C TYR A 144 2.64 9.68 -16.99
N LEU A 145 3.15 9.14 -15.88
CA LEU A 145 4.34 9.66 -15.20
C LEU A 145 5.57 9.62 -16.11
N LEU A 146 5.77 8.53 -16.85
CA LEU A 146 6.85 8.40 -17.82
C LEU A 146 6.75 9.50 -18.90
N GLY A 147 5.55 9.71 -19.45
CA GLY A 147 5.31 10.76 -20.46
C GLY A 147 5.62 12.15 -19.93
N VAL A 148 5.16 12.48 -18.70
CA VAL A 148 5.46 13.77 -18.06
C VAL A 148 6.96 13.91 -17.80
N SER A 149 7.64 12.87 -17.34
CA SER A 149 9.08 12.88 -17.11
C SER A 149 9.88 13.11 -18.38
N ILE A 150 9.54 12.42 -19.47
CA ILE A 150 10.18 12.62 -20.78
C ILE A 150 9.93 14.05 -21.29
N LEU A 151 8.71 14.54 -21.15
CA LEU A 151 8.35 15.90 -21.55
C LEU A 151 9.19 16.93 -20.77
N PHE A 152 9.29 16.75 -19.45
CA PHE A 152 10.12 17.62 -18.60
C PHE A 152 11.59 17.64 -19.06
N LEU A 153 12.17 16.46 -19.32
CA LEU A 153 13.57 16.33 -19.75
C LEU A 153 13.85 16.90 -21.15
N LYS A 154 12.85 16.91 -22.04
CA LYS A 154 13.00 17.33 -23.44
C LYS A 154 12.56 18.73 -23.73
N LEU A 155 11.74 19.37 -22.89
CA LEU A 155 11.27 20.73 -23.14
C LEU A 155 12.41 21.75 -22.99
N PRO A 156 12.80 22.45 -24.07
CA PRO A 156 13.89 23.44 -24.04
C PRO A 156 13.57 24.62 -23.12
N ILE A 157 12.29 24.93 -22.93
CA ILE A 157 11.83 25.98 -22.00
C ILE A 157 12.29 25.70 -20.60
N ILE A 158 12.13 24.47 -20.15
CA ILE A 158 12.50 24.03 -18.78
C ILE A 158 14.03 23.99 -18.65
N GLY A 159 14.72 23.42 -19.64
CA GLY A 159 16.20 23.38 -19.67
C GLY A 159 16.84 24.76 -19.61
N ASN A 160 16.25 25.77 -20.28
CA ASN A 160 16.74 27.14 -20.29
C ASN A 160 16.49 27.92 -18.99
N MET A 161 15.61 27.42 -18.09
CA MET A 161 15.39 28.03 -16.77
C MET A 161 16.52 27.72 -15.80
N PHE A 162 17.32 26.70 -16.06
CA PHE A 162 18.42 26.27 -15.20
C PHE A 162 19.77 26.68 -15.79
N VAL A 163 20.60 27.36 -14.97
CA VAL A 163 21.91 27.85 -15.38
C VAL A 163 22.88 26.69 -15.62
N ASN A 164 22.76 25.59 -14.88
CA ASN A 164 23.62 24.43 -14.95
C ASN A 164 22.84 23.15 -15.13
N LYS A 165 23.39 22.20 -15.91
CA LYS A 165 22.81 20.87 -16.13
C LYS A 165 22.62 20.09 -14.82
N GLU A 166 23.50 20.28 -13.84
CA GLU A 166 23.40 19.65 -12.53
C GLU A 166 22.19 20.13 -11.74
N HIS A 167 21.89 21.43 -11.77
CA HIS A 167 20.69 22.01 -11.13
C HIS A 167 19.40 21.50 -11.80
N PHE A 168 19.42 21.38 -13.13
CA PHE A 168 18.31 20.81 -13.89
C PHE A 168 18.02 19.35 -13.47
N MET A 169 19.07 18.51 -13.37
CA MET A 169 18.94 17.12 -12.98
C MET A 169 18.57 16.93 -11.49
N THR A 170 18.86 17.93 -10.65
CA THR A 170 18.43 17.93 -9.24
C THR A 170 16.97 18.34 -9.08
N ALA A 171 16.47 19.18 -9.99
CA ALA A 171 15.07 19.62 -9.99
C ALA A 171 14.12 18.57 -10.61
N PHE A 172 14.64 17.70 -11.47
CA PHE A 172 13.93 16.56 -12.05
C PHE A 172 13.68 15.48 -11.00
#